data_1ad9099a978c2151d1a1d706bf7d2df9
#
_entry.id   1ad9099a978c2151d1a1d706bf7d2df9
#
_cell.length_a   1.000
_cell.length_b   1.000
_cell.length_c   1.000
_cell.angle_alpha   90.00
_cell.angle_beta   90.00
_cell.angle_gamma   90.00
#
_symmetry.space_group_name_H-M   'P 1'
#
loop_
_entity.id
_entity.type
_entity.pdbx_description
1 polymer ?
#
loop_
_entity_poly.entity_id
_entity_poly.type
_entity_poly.pdbx_seq_one_letter_code
_entity_poly.pdbx_strand_id
1 'polypeptide(L)'
;MRIERRFTKRGQSPYEGLAFVKRSSEIRNPDGSTVFKLDHIDIPEHWTQLAIDILAQKYFRKAGVPQVHEDGTPVVDAAGKPVLGGERDSRQVFNRLAGCWTFWGKNHGYFKTPEDATAFYDEMCYMLAFQMAAPNSPQWFDTGLHDAYGLSGPAQGHFY
;
A
#
# COMPACT_ATOMS: atom_id res chain seq x y z
N MET A 1 10.13 -18.20 -14.15
CA MET A 1 10.50 -17.12 -15.08
C MET A 1 11.74 -16.38 -14.59
N ARG A 2 12.45 -15.67 -15.46
CA ARG A 2 13.48 -14.70 -15.10
C ARG A 2 12.89 -13.31 -15.16
N ILE A 3 13.26 -12.45 -14.21
CA ILE A 3 12.84 -11.06 -14.13
C ILE A 3 14.07 -10.16 -14.24
N GLU A 4 14.12 -9.37 -15.31
CA GLU A 4 15.14 -8.35 -15.48
C GLU A 4 14.67 -7.04 -14.87
N ARG A 5 15.53 -6.42 -14.05
CA ARG A 5 15.26 -5.10 -13.50
C ARG A 5 15.34 -4.05 -14.60
N ARG A 6 14.31 -3.21 -14.72
CA ARG A 6 14.27 -2.10 -15.68
C ARG A 6 14.24 -0.75 -14.99
N PHE A 7 13.58 -0.66 -13.86
CA PHE A 7 13.36 0.58 -13.12
C PHE A 7 14.08 0.60 -11.79
N THR A 8 14.33 -0.57 -11.21
CA THR A 8 14.91 -0.71 -9.88
C THR A 8 16.34 -1.27 -9.94
N LYS A 9 17.08 -1.13 -8.84
CA LYS A 9 18.42 -1.67 -8.69
C LYS A 9 18.48 -2.65 -7.53
N ARG A 10 19.24 -3.72 -7.71
CA ARG A 10 19.44 -4.71 -6.66
C ARG A 10 20.04 -4.07 -5.40
N GLY A 11 19.46 -4.39 -4.24
CA GLY A 11 19.92 -3.89 -2.96
C GLY A 11 19.55 -2.44 -2.65
N GLN A 12 18.72 -1.81 -3.49
CA GLN A 12 18.15 -0.49 -3.23
C GLN A 12 16.63 -0.60 -3.02
N SER A 13 16.07 0.39 -2.33
CA SER A 13 14.61 0.50 -2.20
C SER A 13 13.95 0.63 -3.57
N PRO A 14 12.80 -0.03 -3.82
CA PRO A 14 12.04 0.20 -5.05
C PRO A 14 11.57 1.64 -5.22
N TYR A 15 11.60 2.41 -4.15
CA TYR A 15 11.21 3.84 -4.13
C TYR A 15 12.42 4.79 -4.15
N GLU A 16 13.61 4.26 -4.43
CA GLU A 16 14.82 5.09 -4.50
C GLU A 16 14.65 6.21 -5.53
N GLY A 17 14.97 7.44 -5.12
CA GLY A 17 14.80 8.62 -5.98
C GLY A 17 13.37 9.14 -6.10
N LEU A 18 12.37 8.50 -5.47
CA LEU A 18 11.00 8.97 -5.43
C LEU A 18 10.74 9.72 -4.13
N ALA A 19 10.40 11.00 -4.25
CA ALA A 19 10.02 11.81 -3.10
C ALA A 19 8.60 11.47 -2.64
N PHE A 20 8.43 11.30 -1.32
CA PHE A 20 7.13 11.17 -0.67
C PHE A 20 6.84 12.43 0.14
N VAL A 21 5.61 12.90 0.06
CA VAL A 21 5.14 14.12 0.74
C VAL A 21 3.90 13.84 1.56
N LYS A 22 3.72 14.60 2.64
CA LYS A 22 2.50 14.55 3.45
C LYS A 22 1.38 15.31 2.74
N ARG A 23 0.26 14.64 2.52
CA ARG A 23 -0.94 15.21 1.89
C ARG A 23 -2.17 14.89 2.75
N SER A 24 -3.29 15.53 2.40
CA SER A 24 -4.59 15.30 3.03
C SER A 24 -5.62 14.96 1.97
N SER A 25 -6.63 14.19 2.36
CA SER A 25 -7.84 13.93 1.57
C SER A 25 -9.07 14.24 2.39
N GLU A 26 -10.02 14.99 1.82
CA GLU A 26 -11.23 15.43 2.50
C GLU A 26 -12.43 15.36 1.56
N ILE A 27 -13.58 14.87 2.08
CA ILE A 27 -14.88 14.98 1.43
C ILE A 27 -15.78 15.85 2.30
N ARG A 28 -16.40 16.86 1.70
CA ARG A 28 -17.41 17.70 2.34
C ARG A 28 -18.76 17.56 1.65
N ASN A 29 -19.81 17.66 2.44
CA ASN A 29 -21.16 17.84 1.94
C ASN A 29 -21.39 19.26 1.39
N PRO A 30 -22.44 19.50 0.61
CA PRO A 30 -22.80 20.85 0.14
C PRO A 30 -23.07 21.86 1.27
N ASP A 31 -23.46 21.38 2.46
CA ASP A 31 -23.65 22.21 3.65
C ASP A 31 -22.34 22.54 4.40
N GLY A 32 -21.19 22.08 3.88
CA GLY A 32 -19.87 22.29 4.46
C GLY A 32 -19.45 21.30 5.53
N SER A 33 -20.33 20.37 5.94
CA SER A 33 -19.97 19.33 6.90
C SER A 33 -18.98 18.33 6.31
N THR A 34 -18.02 17.89 7.10
CA THR A 34 -17.01 16.91 6.67
C THR A 34 -17.56 15.50 6.77
N VAL A 35 -17.58 14.77 5.66
CA VAL A 35 -17.96 13.35 5.58
C VAL A 35 -16.77 12.43 5.84
N PHE A 36 -15.62 12.81 5.30
CA PHE A 36 -14.38 12.04 5.42
C PHE A 36 -13.21 13.02 5.47
N LYS A 37 -12.27 12.74 6.36
CA LYS A 37 -10.99 13.46 6.41
C LYS A 37 -9.87 12.51 6.84
N LEU A 38 -8.78 12.54 6.10
CA LEU A 38 -7.55 11.84 6.44
C LEU A 38 -6.37 12.76 6.16
N ASP A 39 -5.69 13.16 7.24
CA ASP A 39 -4.53 14.04 7.18
C ASP A 39 -3.22 13.24 7.31
N HIS A 40 -2.12 13.86 6.90
CA HIS A 40 -0.76 13.35 7.08
C HIS A 40 -0.54 11.97 6.43
N ILE A 41 -1.06 11.79 5.21
CA ILE A 41 -0.81 10.58 4.41
C ILE A 41 0.44 10.75 3.56
N ASP A 42 1.29 9.72 3.52
CA ASP A 42 2.51 9.70 2.71
C ASP A 42 2.19 9.24 1.29
N ILE A 43 2.41 10.13 0.33
CA ILE A 43 2.04 9.94 -1.08
C ILE A 43 3.23 10.36 -1.97
N PRO A 44 3.47 9.69 -3.11
CA PRO A 44 4.45 10.16 -4.07
C PRO A 44 4.14 11.61 -4.51
N GLU A 45 5.15 12.47 -4.50
CA GLU A 45 4.99 13.91 -4.75
C GLU A 45 4.28 14.25 -6.06
N HIS A 46 4.51 13.44 -7.10
CA HIS A 46 3.95 13.68 -8.45
C HIS A 46 2.47 13.28 -8.59
N TRP A 47 1.85 12.65 -7.57
CA TRP A 47 0.45 12.25 -7.66
C TRP A 47 -0.50 13.44 -7.61
N THR A 48 -1.52 13.42 -8.48
CA THR A 48 -2.59 14.43 -8.47
C THR A 48 -3.48 14.28 -7.23
N GLN A 49 -4.13 15.36 -6.82
CA GLN A 49 -5.06 15.32 -5.69
C GLN A 49 -6.19 14.30 -5.93
N LEU A 50 -6.69 14.19 -7.14
CA LEU A 50 -7.71 13.20 -7.49
C LEU A 50 -7.24 11.77 -7.24
N ALA A 51 -6.00 11.42 -7.63
CA ALA A 51 -5.43 10.10 -7.39
C ALA A 51 -5.26 9.83 -5.88
N ILE A 52 -4.84 10.85 -5.12
CA ILE A 52 -4.71 10.78 -3.67
C ILE A 52 -6.07 10.53 -3.01
N ASP A 53 -7.09 11.27 -3.42
CA ASP A 53 -8.45 11.14 -2.88
C ASP A 53 -9.02 9.75 -3.15
N ILE A 54 -8.84 9.21 -4.35
CA ILE A 54 -9.27 7.86 -4.69
C ILE A 54 -8.56 6.82 -3.82
N LEU A 55 -7.24 6.91 -3.67
CA LEU A 55 -6.47 6.00 -2.83
C LEU A 55 -6.94 6.06 -1.38
N ALA A 56 -6.98 7.26 -0.80
CA ALA A 56 -7.28 7.46 0.61
C ALA A 56 -8.72 7.09 0.96
N GLN A 57 -9.67 7.45 0.10
CA GLN A 57 -11.10 7.24 0.38
C GLN A 57 -11.56 5.83 0.10
N LYS A 58 -11.05 5.20 -0.96
CA LYS A 58 -11.53 3.90 -1.44
C LYS A 58 -10.60 2.75 -1.08
N TYR A 59 -9.29 2.91 -1.20
CA TYR A 59 -8.36 1.80 -1.23
C TYR A 59 -7.55 1.59 0.04
N PHE A 60 -7.29 2.63 0.82
CA PHE A 60 -6.68 2.46 2.12
C PHE A 60 -7.55 1.59 3.03
N ARG A 61 -6.98 0.57 3.64
CA ARG A 61 -7.63 -0.17 4.70
C ARG A 61 -7.89 0.77 5.89
N LYS A 62 -9.13 0.81 6.38
CA LYS A 62 -9.56 1.78 7.39
C LYS A 62 -9.37 1.31 8.82
N ALA A 63 -9.25 0.00 9.05
CA ALA A 63 -9.16 -0.56 10.39
C ALA A 63 -8.35 -1.86 10.41
N GLY A 64 -7.83 -2.21 11.60
CA GLY A 64 -7.13 -3.47 11.83
C GLY A 64 -5.65 -3.45 11.45
N VAL A 65 -5.13 -2.35 10.92
CA VAL A 65 -3.73 -2.22 10.52
C VAL A 65 -2.88 -1.83 11.73
N PRO A 66 -1.85 -2.60 12.11
CA PRO A 66 -0.92 -2.22 13.16
C PRO A 66 -0.27 -0.87 12.84
N GLN A 67 -0.33 0.05 13.81
CA GLN A 67 0.27 1.37 13.64
C GLN A 67 1.75 1.34 14.00
N VAL A 68 2.52 2.14 13.29
CA VAL A 68 3.96 2.32 13.53
C VAL A 68 4.30 3.80 13.65
N HIS A 69 5.36 4.10 14.41
CA HIS A 69 5.97 5.41 14.46
C HIS A 69 6.72 5.72 13.15
N GLU A 70 7.17 6.96 12.97
CA GLU A 70 7.95 7.36 11.77
C GLU A 70 9.26 6.58 11.60
N ASP A 71 9.84 6.09 12.69
CA ASP A 71 11.03 5.24 12.69
C ASP A 71 10.73 3.75 12.42
N GLY A 72 9.45 3.39 12.18
CA GLY A 72 9.00 2.03 11.91
C GLY A 72 8.76 1.18 13.17
N THR A 73 8.97 1.71 14.37
CA THR A 73 8.69 0.97 15.61
C THR A 73 7.19 0.84 15.85
N PRO A 74 6.70 -0.32 16.39
CA PRO A 74 5.28 -0.50 16.67
C PRO A 74 4.74 0.48 17.70
N VAL A 75 3.56 1.04 17.43
CA VAL A 75 2.79 1.78 18.45
C VAL A 75 2.05 0.78 19.31
N VAL A 76 2.27 0.83 20.62
CA VAL A 76 1.59 -0.04 21.58
C VAL A 76 0.82 0.77 22.61
N ASP A 77 -0.26 0.20 23.13
CA ASP A 77 -1.04 0.78 24.21
C ASP A 77 -0.35 0.59 25.59
N ALA A 78 -0.98 1.09 26.65
CA ALA A 78 -0.47 0.97 28.01
C ALA A 78 -0.35 -0.50 28.51
N ALA A 79 -1.03 -1.44 27.85
CA ALA A 79 -0.94 -2.87 28.13
C ALA A 79 0.07 -3.61 27.23
N GLY A 80 0.82 -2.87 26.38
CA GLY A 80 1.79 -3.43 25.45
C GLY A 80 1.17 -4.09 24.22
N LYS A 81 -0.12 -3.88 23.94
CA LYS A 81 -0.79 -4.40 22.74
C LYS A 81 -0.62 -3.45 21.57
N PRO A 82 -0.48 -3.97 20.32
CA PRO A 82 -0.43 -3.12 19.14
C PRO A 82 -1.67 -2.21 19.02
N VAL A 83 -1.45 -0.94 18.79
CA VAL A 83 -2.51 -0.01 18.44
C VAL A 83 -2.89 -0.27 16.99
N LEU A 84 -4.18 -0.44 16.71
CA LEU A 84 -4.71 -0.72 15.39
C LEU A 84 -5.41 0.51 14.81
N GLY A 85 -5.23 0.74 13.52
CA GLY A 85 -5.83 1.86 12.80
C GLY A 85 -6.00 1.55 11.32
N GLY A 86 -5.91 2.58 10.47
CA GLY A 86 -5.93 2.46 9.02
C GLY A 86 -4.54 2.59 8.38
N GLU A 87 -4.47 2.28 7.10
CA GLU A 87 -3.31 2.63 6.27
C GLU A 87 -3.21 4.16 6.14
N ARG A 88 -1.97 4.67 6.14
CA ARG A 88 -1.66 6.10 6.04
C ARG A 88 -0.52 6.42 5.08
N ASP A 89 0.08 5.40 4.51
CA ASP A 89 1.21 5.51 3.60
C ASP A 89 0.89 4.71 2.34
N SER A 90 0.96 5.33 1.19
CA SER A 90 0.73 4.66 -0.09
C SER A 90 1.65 3.46 -0.30
N ARG A 91 2.86 3.49 0.28
CA ARG A 91 3.79 2.35 0.26
C ARG A 91 3.19 1.11 0.92
N GLN A 92 2.34 1.24 1.93
CA GLN A 92 1.65 0.11 2.55
C GLN A 92 0.79 -0.64 1.51
N VAL A 93 0.08 0.11 0.69
CA VAL A 93 -0.76 -0.47 -0.38
C VAL A 93 0.11 -1.12 -1.45
N PHE A 94 1.15 -0.44 -1.94
CA PHE A 94 2.04 -0.99 -2.96
C PHE A 94 2.75 -2.25 -2.47
N ASN A 95 3.26 -2.21 -1.24
CA ASN A 95 3.99 -3.32 -0.63
C ASN A 95 3.09 -4.55 -0.40
N ARG A 96 1.85 -4.38 0.07
CA ARG A 96 0.95 -5.53 0.29
C ARG A 96 0.50 -6.16 -1.02
N LEU A 97 0.25 -5.37 -2.05
CA LEU A 97 -0.09 -5.87 -3.39
C LEU A 97 1.07 -6.66 -4.00
N ALA A 98 2.21 -6.01 -4.15
CA ALA A 98 3.41 -6.62 -4.73
C ALA A 98 3.91 -7.81 -3.89
N GLY A 99 3.83 -7.70 -2.56
CA GLY A 99 4.19 -8.77 -1.63
C GLY A 99 3.33 -10.01 -1.80
N CYS A 100 2.02 -9.85 -1.86
CA CYS A 100 1.08 -10.95 -2.05
C CYS A 100 1.29 -11.65 -3.41
N TRP A 101 1.42 -10.90 -4.49
CA TRP A 101 1.71 -11.48 -5.82
C TRP A 101 3.06 -12.20 -5.85
N THR A 102 4.07 -11.65 -5.18
CA THR A 102 5.39 -12.29 -5.05
C THR A 102 5.29 -13.58 -4.23
N PHE A 103 4.54 -13.56 -3.14
CA PHE A 103 4.29 -14.74 -2.31
C PHE A 103 3.62 -15.86 -3.12
N TRP A 104 2.56 -15.55 -3.85
CA TRP A 104 1.93 -16.52 -4.74
C TRP A 104 2.90 -17.06 -5.80
N GLY A 105 3.68 -16.18 -6.42
CA GLY A 105 4.68 -16.59 -7.41
C GLY A 105 5.76 -17.52 -6.85
N LYS A 106 6.19 -17.29 -5.60
CA LYS A 106 7.12 -18.19 -4.90
C LYS A 106 6.49 -19.55 -4.63
N ASN A 107 5.27 -19.57 -4.08
CA ASN A 107 4.58 -20.80 -3.72
C ASN A 107 4.27 -21.69 -4.93
N HIS A 108 4.05 -21.09 -6.09
CA HIS A 108 3.78 -21.80 -7.34
C HIS A 108 5.02 -22.00 -8.23
N GLY A 109 6.22 -21.70 -7.73
CA GLY A 109 7.47 -21.94 -8.45
C GLY A 109 7.64 -21.12 -9.72
N TYR A 110 7.06 -19.91 -9.80
CA TYR A 110 7.14 -19.08 -10.99
C TYR A 110 8.52 -18.47 -11.22
N PHE A 111 9.28 -18.23 -10.18
CA PHE A 111 10.60 -17.61 -10.25
C PHE A 111 11.71 -18.65 -10.33
N LYS A 112 12.72 -18.41 -11.17
CA LYS A 112 13.88 -19.31 -11.30
C LYS A 112 14.83 -19.20 -10.11
N THR A 113 14.98 -18.02 -9.55
CA THR A 113 15.88 -17.72 -8.44
C THR A 113 15.21 -16.82 -7.40
N PRO A 114 15.71 -16.78 -6.16
CA PRO A 114 15.24 -15.81 -5.16
C PRO A 114 15.37 -14.35 -5.63
N GLU A 115 16.42 -14.04 -6.41
CA GLU A 115 16.60 -12.70 -6.98
C GLU A 115 15.49 -12.34 -7.98
N ASP A 116 15.02 -13.28 -8.80
CA ASP A 116 13.89 -13.04 -9.70
C ASP A 116 12.62 -12.65 -8.92
N ALA A 117 12.39 -13.26 -7.76
CA ALA A 117 11.25 -12.92 -6.91
C ALA A 117 11.41 -11.52 -6.29
N THR A 118 12.63 -11.17 -5.85
CA THR A 118 12.93 -9.84 -5.31
C THR A 118 12.82 -8.78 -6.40
N ALA A 119 13.35 -9.04 -7.58
CA ALA A 119 13.23 -8.16 -8.73
C ALA A 119 11.77 -7.92 -9.11
N PHE A 120 10.95 -8.98 -9.14
CA PHE A 120 9.51 -8.85 -9.40
C PHE A 120 8.83 -7.94 -8.37
N TYR A 121 9.09 -8.16 -7.08
CA TYR A 121 8.53 -7.33 -6.02
C TYR A 121 8.90 -5.85 -6.20
N ASP A 122 10.19 -5.56 -6.38
CA ASP A 122 10.69 -4.20 -6.50
C ASP A 122 10.13 -3.50 -7.75
N GLU A 123 10.14 -4.17 -8.91
CA GLU A 123 9.59 -3.63 -10.16
C GLU A 123 8.08 -3.34 -10.04
N MET A 124 7.32 -4.23 -9.39
CA MET A 124 5.89 -4.02 -9.17
C MET A 124 5.62 -2.85 -8.23
N CYS A 125 6.37 -2.72 -7.13
CA CYS A 125 6.25 -1.56 -6.23
C CYS A 125 6.54 -0.26 -6.97
N TYR A 126 7.60 -0.21 -7.78
CA TYR A 126 7.94 0.94 -8.60
C TYR A 126 6.82 1.29 -9.58
N MET A 127 6.34 0.31 -10.34
CA MET A 127 5.30 0.53 -11.35
C MET A 127 3.99 1.05 -10.73
N LEU A 128 3.60 0.56 -9.56
CA LEU A 128 2.42 1.04 -8.83
C LEU A 128 2.63 2.48 -8.35
N ALA A 129 3.80 2.79 -7.77
CA ALA A 129 4.11 4.13 -7.26
C ALA A 129 4.17 5.18 -8.38
N PHE A 130 4.65 4.82 -9.57
CA PHE A 130 4.70 5.70 -10.74
C PHE A 130 3.44 5.64 -11.61
N GLN A 131 2.39 4.96 -11.17
CA GLN A 131 1.13 4.82 -11.91
C GLN A 131 1.31 4.23 -13.34
N MET A 132 2.35 3.41 -13.54
CA MET A 132 2.62 2.72 -14.81
C MET A 132 1.70 1.52 -15.00
N ALA A 133 1.20 0.96 -13.90
CA ALA A 133 0.21 -0.11 -13.86
C ALA A 133 -0.77 0.16 -12.73
N ALA A 134 -2.03 -0.20 -12.95
CA ALA A 134 -3.08 -0.13 -11.94
C ALA A 134 -3.96 -1.39 -12.04
N PRO A 135 -4.00 -2.24 -11.01
CA PRO A 135 -4.95 -3.33 -10.94
C PRO A 135 -6.38 -2.77 -10.80
N ASN A 136 -7.38 -3.62 -11.07
CA ASN A 136 -8.76 -3.23 -10.84
C ASN A 136 -9.09 -3.11 -9.34
N SER A 137 -10.21 -2.46 -9.02
CA SER A 137 -10.58 -2.11 -7.64
C SER A 137 -10.56 -3.27 -6.64
N PRO A 138 -11.02 -4.50 -6.94
CA PRO A 138 -10.94 -5.60 -5.99
C PRO A 138 -9.52 -5.91 -5.51
N GLN A 139 -8.51 -5.77 -6.38
CA GLN A 139 -7.11 -5.97 -5.99
C GLN A 139 -6.66 -4.89 -4.99
N TRP A 140 -7.00 -3.64 -5.24
CA TRP A 140 -6.68 -2.54 -4.35
C TRP A 140 -7.29 -2.69 -2.96
N PHE A 141 -8.51 -3.23 -2.86
CA PHE A 141 -9.20 -3.41 -1.57
C PHE A 141 -8.64 -4.56 -0.75
N ASP A 142 -8.39 -5.72 -1.38
CA ASP A 142 -8.24 -6.98 -0.67
C ASP A 142 -6.85 -7.58 -0.73
N THR A 143 -6.15 -7.42 -1.87
CA THR A 143 -4.91 -8.14 -2.08
C THR A 143 -3.86 -7.77 -1.05
N GLY A 144 -3.35 -8.80 -0.39
CA GLY A 144 -2.27 -8.71 0.57
C GLY A 144 -2.67 -8.31 1.99
N LEU A 145 -3.96 -8.06 2.29
CA LEU A 145 -4.38 -7.70 3.66
C LEU A 145 -4.10 -8.82 4.65
N HIS A 146 -4.31 -10.08 4.25
CA HIS A 146 -4.00 -11.22 5.10
C HIS A 146 -2.48 -11.40 5.27
N ASP A 147 -1.73 -11.34 4.17
CA ASP A 147 -0.28 -11.55 4.21
C ASP A 147 0.46 -10.43 4.95
N ALA A 148 0.00 -9.19 4.80
CA ALA A 148 0.63 -8.03 5.44
C ALA A 148 0.20 -7.81 6.89
N TYR A 149 -1.07 -8.04 7.21
CA TYR A 149 -1.67 -7.64 8.49
C TYR A 149 -2.42 -8.75 9.22
N GLY A 150 -2.52 -9.96 8.66
CA GLY A 150 -3.31 -11.05 9.22
C GLY A 150 -4.84 -10.81 9.15
N LEU A 151 -5.29 -9.86 8.33
CA LEU A 151 -6.71 -9.50 8.23
C LEU A 151 -7.45 -10.46 7.31
N SER A 152 -8.58 -10.98 7.80
CA SER A 152 -9.52 -11.79 7.03
C SER A 152 -10.91 -11.15 7.10
N GLY A 153 -11.73 -11.39 6.07
CA GLY A 153 -13.09 -10.88 6.00
C GLY A 153 -13.39 -10.16 4.68
N PRO A 154 -14.61 -9.63 4.53
CA PRO A 154 -14.99 -8.94 3.31
C PRO A 154 -14.16 -7.67 3.09
N ALA A 155 -13.96 -7.33 1.83
CA ALA A 155 -13.28 -6.11 1.44
C ALA A 155 -13.98 -4.88 2.01
N GLN A 156 -13.20 -3.96 2.54
CA GLN A 156 -13.74 -2.67 2.95
C GLN A 156 -14.18 -1.87 1.72
N GLY A 157 -15.42 -1.37 1.75
CA GLY A 157 -15.99 -0.59 0.65
C GLY A 157 -16.78 -1.39 -0.39
N HIS A 158 -16.81 -2.71 -0.27
CA HIS A 158 -17.73 -3.57 -1.02
C HIS A 158 -18.95 -3.91 -0.17
N PHE A 159 -20.02 -3.23 -0.46
CA PHE A 159 -21.35 -3.60 0.01
C PHE A 159 -22.19 -3.91 -1.22
N TYR A 160 -22.59 -5.14 -1.36
CA TYR A 160 -23.51 -5.59 -2.36
C TYR A 160 -24.84 -5.90 -1.68
#